data_840a93c8a363c5f951588f438923618e
#
_entry.id   840a93c8a363c5f951588f438923618e
#
_cell.length_a   1.000
_cell.length_b   1.000
_cell.length_c   1.000
_cell.angle_alpha   90.00
_cell.angle_beta   90.00
_cell.angle_gamma   90.00
#
_symmetry.space_group_name_H-M   'P 1'
#
loop_
_entity.id
_entity.type
_entity.pdbx_description
1 polymer ?
#
loop_
_entity_poly.entity_id
_entity_poly.type
_entity_poly.pdbx_seq_one_letter_code
_entity_poly.pdbx_strand_id
1 'polypeptide(L)'
;MSDKQDRQIVDIHSHIFWYPDHLSLELVSEALAAKKVKIETSGGLAHAESMDLHSNDALPDEHYKMLSTASKIIVFGIQAEQTGFNTPNEVIAEYVKRDPARLEGWASVNPTREDALEKFRHAIDVLGLKGLKVGPTYQHFDPSDSKYWALFKECEERDLPVMIHMGTTYPSKAKIALSQPLLLEPLIMAHPNLRMIIAHLGHPWESDTIALIRKSPNIYSDISALHFRPWRFYQALITAVEYGVTHKLLLGSDFANSTIDDAITGLRNVNSILEGTKLPQIPEYVIDNIIYENWKRFFNGNPN
;
A
#
# COMPACT_ATOMS: atom_id res chain seq x y z
N MET A 1 27.31 -0.26 22.37
CA MET A 1 27.66 0.31 21.07
C MET A 1 27.82 -0.85 20.10
N SER A 2 26.69 -1.48 19.74
CA SER A 2 26.66 -2.53 18.71
C SER A 2 25.40 -2.29 17.88
N ASP A 3 25.53 -2.49 16.58
CA ASP A 3 24.47 -2.68 15.57
C ASP A 3 23.69 -1.45 15.07
N LYS A 4 24.39 -0.41 14.62
CA LYS A 4 23.80 0.51 13.63
C LYS A 4 24.03 0.07 12.17
N GLN A 5 24.72 -1.04 11.92
CA GLN A 5 25.29 -1.35 10.61
C GLN A 5 24.44 -2.27 9.72
N ASP A 6 23.26 -2.75 10.21
CA ASP A 6 22.44 -3.71 9.43
C ASP A 6 20.93 -3.47 9.51
N ARG A 7 20.50 -2.21 9.68
CA ARG A 7 19.08 -1.86 9.72
C ARG A 7 18.53 -1.72 8.29
N GLN A 8 17.94 -2.80 7.79
CA GLN A 8 17.29 -2.79 6.49
C GLN A 8 15.97 -2.05 6.53
N ILE A 9 15.71 -1.23 5.52
CA ILE A 9 14.45 -0.54 5.27
C ILE A 9 13.76 -1.24 4.11
N VAL A 10 12.52 -1.66 4.31
CA VAL A 10 11.69 -2.27 3.26
C VAL A 10 10.53 -1.35 2.95
N ASP A 11 10.46 -0.91 1.70
CA ASP A 11 9.28 -0.23 1.17
C ASP A 11 8.29 -1.28 0.67
N ILE A 12 7.18 -1.45 1.41
CA ILE A 12 6.19 -2.50 1.11
C ILE A 12 5.17 -2.08 0.05
N HIS A 13 5.11 -0.80 -0.31
CA HIS A 13 4.05 -0.24 -1.15
C HIS A 13 4.60 0.83 -2.08
N SER A 14 4.81 0.47 -3.34
CA SER A 14 5.20 1.43 -4.38
C SER A 14 4.64 1.03 -5.74
N HIS A 15 4.51 2.01 -6.63
CA HIS A 15 3.91 1.83 -7.94
C HIS A 15 4.85 2.21 -9.07
N ILE A 16 4.60 1.59 -10.25
CA ILE A 16 5.09 2.07 -11.54
C ILE A 16 3.90 2.17 -12.48
N PHE A 17 3.67 3.35 -12.99
CA PHE A 17 2.71 3.68 -14.04
C PHE A 17 2.99 5.09 -14.58
N TRP A 18 2.55 5.40 -15.78
CA TRP A 18 2.66 6.74 -16.36
C TRP A 18 1.60 6.98 -17.43
N TYR A 19 1.30 8.25 -17.65
CA TYR A 19 0.43 8.70 -18.73
C TYR A 19 1.25 8.86 -20.03
N PRO A 20 0.71 8.51 -21.23
CA PRO A 20 -0.63 7.96 -21.47
C PRO A 20 -0.71 6.43 -21.45
N ASP A 21 0.39 5.70 -21.28
CA ASP A 21 0.46 4.27 -21.56
C ASP A 21 -0.32 3.43 -20.53
N HIS A 22 -0.33 3.86 -19.27
CA HIS A 22 -0.90 3.10 -18.15
C HIS A 22 -2.05 3.81 -17.45
N LEU A 23 -2.22 5.10 -17.70
CA LEU A 23 -3.23 5.95 -17.07
C LEU A 23 -4.12 6.60 -18.15
N SER A 24 -5.43 6.61 -17.94
CA SER A 24 -6.35 7.32 -18.84
C SER A 24 -6.30 8.83 -18.62
N LEU A 25 -6.63 9.61 -19.67
CA LEU A 25 -6.73 11.07 -19.58
C LEU A 25 -7.74 11.51 -18.50
N GLU A 26 -8.86 10.80 -18.37
CA GLU A 26 -9.88 11.09 -17.36
C GLU A 26 -9.30 10.97 -15.95
N LEU A 27 -8.63 9.85 -15.66
CA LEU A 27 -8.00 9.60 -14.36
C LEU A 27 -6.97 10.67 -13.99
N VAL A 28 -6.03 10.99 -14.90
CA VAL A 28 -4.99 12.01 -14.61
C VAL A 28 -5.59 13.40 -14.47
N SER A 29 -6.65 13.73 -15.20
CA SER A 29 -7.35 15.01 -15.08
C SER A 29 -8.07 15.14 -13.72
N GLU A 30 -8.71 14.07 -13.25
CA GLU A 30 -9.35 14.04 -11.92
C GLU A 30 -8.31 14.12 -10.79
N ALA A 31 -7.19 13.42 -10.93
CA ALA A 31 -6.07 13.49 -9.98
C ALA A 31 -5.51 14.91 -9.87
N LEU A 32 -5.31 15.56 -11.02
CA LEU A 32 -4.83 16.94 -11.09
C LEU A 32 -5.81 17.92 -10.43
N ALA A 33 -7.11 17.77 -10.70
CA ALA A 33 -8.15 18.57 -10.07
C ALA A 33 -8.19 18.38 -8.54
N ALA A 34 -8.11 17.15 -8.06
CA ALA A 34 -8.07 16.83 -6.64
C ALA A 34 -6.81 17.41 -5.95
N LYS A 35 -5.65 17.33 -6.60
CA LYS A 35 -4.39 17.94 -6.13
C LYS A 35 -4.52 19.46 -6.01
N LYS A 36 -5.10 20.11 -7.02
CA LYS A 36 -5.34 21.55 -7.02
C LYS A 36 -6.22 21.99 -5.84
N VAL A 37 -7.37 21.35 -5.65
CA VAL A 37 -8.28 21.62 -4.52
C VAL A 37 -7.55 21.42 -3.18
N LYS A 38 -6.77 20.33 -3.03
CA LYS A 38 -6.00 20.09 -1.82
C LYS A 38 -5.01 21.20 -1.52
N ILE A 39 -4.30 21.72 -2.52
CA ILE A 39 -3.36 22.86 -2.35
C ILE A 39 -4.11 24.12 -1.94
N GLU A 40 -5.21 24.43 -2.63
CA GLU A 40 -6.01 25.65 -2.37
C GLU A 40 -6.64 25.65 -0.97
N THR A 41 -7.03 24.46 -0.47
CA THR A 41 -7.78 24.33 0.81
C THR A 41 -6.90 23.96 2.01
N SER A 42 -5.66 23.53 1.80
CA SER A 42 -4.77 23.02 2.87
C SER A 42 -4.07 24.11 3.67
N GLY A 43 -4.27 25.40 3.34
CA GLY A 43 -3.59 26.50 4.03
C GLY A 43 -2.06 26.45 3.92
N GLY A 44 -1.53 25.91 2.82
CA GLY A 44 -0.09 25.79 2.58
C GLY A 44 0.55 24.50 3.10
N LEU A 45 -0.23 23.54 3.62
CA LEU A 45 0.29 22.23 4.04
C LEU A 45 0.59 21.30 2.85
N ALA A 46 0.12 21.63 1.65
CA ALA A 46 0.39 20.87 0.43
C ALA A 46 1.18 21.74 -0.55
N HIS A 47 2.28 21.21 -1.05
CA HIS A 47 3.09 21.81 -2.09
C HIS A 47 2.93 21.03 -3.39
N ALA A 48 2.92 21.71 -4.53
CA ALA A 48 2.98 21.08 -5.85
C ALA A 48 4.19 21.60 -6.60
N GLU A 49 5.08 20.70 -6.99
CA GLU A 49 6.22 21.01 -7.83
C GLU A 49 5.83 21.09 -9.32
N SER A 50 4.83 20.29 -9.72
CA SER A 50 4.27 20.26 -11.06
C SER A 50 2.75 20.15 -11.02
N MET A 51 2.07 20.75 -11.99
CA MET A 51 0.60 20.76 -12.14
C MET A 51 0.23 20.49 -13.61
N ASP A 52 0.72 19.39 -14.16
CA ASP A 52 0.43 18.91 -15.51
C ASP A 52 -0.07 17.45 -15.49
N LEU A 53 -0.35 16.91 -16.67
CA LEU A 53 -0.86 15.54 -16.83
C LEU A 53 0.12 14.45 -16.37
N HIS A 54 1.40 14.77 -16.22
CA HIS A 54 2.47 13.88 -15.79
C HIS A 54 2.78 13.98 -14.28
N SER A 55 2.06 14.85 -13.56
CA SER A 55 2.30 15.11 -12.13
C SER A 55 2.11 13.91 -11.20
N ASN A 56 1.50 12.84 -11.70
CA ASN A 56 1.29 11.59 -10.96
C ASN A 56 2.04 10.40 -11.59
N ASP A 57 2.93 10.65 -12.56
CA ASP A 57 3.72 9.58 -13.15
C ASP A 57 4.67 8.99 -12.11
N ALA A 58 4.76 7.67 -12.12
CA ALA A 58 5.71 6.86 -11.36
C ALA A 58 6.68 6.20 -12.34
N LEU A 59 7.61 7.00 -12.88
CA LEU A 59 8.56 6.54 -13.89
C LEU A 59 9.61 5.60 -13.28
N PRO A 60 10.03 4.55 -14.00
CA PRO A 60 11.00 3.56 -13.49
C PRO A 60 12.31 4.15 -12.97
N ASP A 61 12.89 5.14 -13.64
CA ASP A 61 14.14 5.75 -13.23
C ASP A 61 13.98 6.64 -12.00
N GLU A 62 12.88 7.37 -11.90
CA GLU A 62 12.54 8.18 -10.74
C GLU A 62 12.26 7.31 -9.53
N HIS A 63 11.42 6.27 -9.67
CA HIS A 63 11.16 5.29 -8.64
C HIS A 63 12.45 4.69 -8.09
N TYR A 64 13.35 4.21 -8.96
CA TYR A 64 14.62 3.60 -8.54
C TYR A 64 15.52 4.57 -7.77
N LYS A 65 15.58 5.84 -8.20
CA LYS A 65 16.37 6.89 -7.59
C LYS A 65 15.76 7.40 -6.29
N MET A 66 14.47 7.73 -6.30
CA MET A 66 13.77 8.36 -5.18
C MET A 66 13.55 7.41 -3.98
N LEU A 67 13.58 6.10 -4.22
CA LEU A 67 13.48 5.09 -3.17
C LEU A 67 14.84 4.48 -2.81
N SER A 68 15.95 5.18 -3.06
CA SER A 68 17.32 4.67 -2.86
C SER A 68 17.67 4.33 -1.41
N THR A 69 16.98 4.90 -0.43
CA THR A 69 17.14 4.60 1.00
C THR A 69 16.62 3.20 1.36
N ALA A 70 15.67 2.65 0.61
CA ALA A 70 15.13 1.31 0.87
C ALA A 70 16.09 0.22 0.38
N SER A 71 16.35 -0.76 1.24
CA SER A 71 17.15 -1.97 0.92
C SER A 71 16.38 -2.96 0.08
N LYS A 72 15.04 -3.00 0.23
CA LYS A 72 14.11 -3.80 -0.55
C LYS A 72 12.86 -2.99 -0.85
N ILE A 73 12.32 -3.13 -2.06
CA ILE A 73 11.15 -2.40 -2.53
C ILE A 73 10.19 -3.38 -3.18
N ILE A 74 8.95 -3.40 -2.69
CA ILE A 74 7.85 -4.10 -3.32
C ILE A 74 7.17 -3.15 -4.29
N VAL A 75 7.12 -3.53 -5.57
CA VAL A 75 6.58 -2.70 -6.64
C VAL A 75 5.51 -3.43 -7.43
N PHE A 76 4.45 -2.72 -7.78
CA PHE A 76 3.35 -3.25 -8.58
C PHE A 76 2.68 -2.18 -9.43
N GLY A 77 2.01 -2.62 -10.48
CA GLY A 77 1.05 -1.83 -11.24
C GLY A 77 -0.36 -1.95 -10.67
N ILE A 78 -1.32 -1.39 -11.38
CA ILE A 78 -2.75 -1.58 -11.13
C ILE A 78 -3.43 -1.91 -12.46
N GLN A 79 -4.18 -3.03 -12.50
CA GLN A 79 -5.07 -3.40 -13.61
C GLN A 79 -6.52 -3.17 -13.21
N ALA A 80 -7.05 -2.00 -13.54
CA ALA A 80 -8.39 -1.55 -13.21
C ALA A 80 -8.90 -0.58 -14.29
N GLU A 81 -9.11 -1.10 -15.48
CA GLU A 81 -9.51 -0.34 -16.66
C GLU A 81 -10.79 0.47 -16.43
N GLN A 82 -11.67 -0.02 -15.54
CA GLN A 82 -12.93 0.65 -15.16
C GLN A 82 -12.70 2.05 -14.56
N THR A 83 -11.56 2.26 -13.93
CA THR A 83 -11.18 3.52 -13.29
C THR A 83 -9.96 4.18 -13.93
N GLY A 84 -9.51 3.65 -15.07
CA GLY A 84 -8.47 4.25 -15.90
C GLY A 84 -7.04 3.83 -15.57
N PHE A 85 -6.83 2.82 -14.71
CA PHE A 85 -5.51 2.21 -14.48
C PHE A 85 -5.35 0.95 -15.35
N ASN A 86 -4.23 0.82 -16.04
CA ASN A 86 -3.92 -0.39 -16.79
C ASN A 86 -2.41 -0.58 -16.97
N THR A 87 -1.71 -0.94 -15.90
CA THR A 87 -0.29 -1.27 -15.95
C THR A 87 -0.11 -2.77 -16.19
N PRO A 88 0.47 -3.19 -17.34
CA PRO A 88 0.74 -4.60 -17.60
C PRO A 88 1.74 -5.20 -16.59
N ASN A 89 1.54 -6.47 -16.22
CA ASN A 89 2.47 -7.18 -15.33
C ASN A 89 3.87 -7.35 -15.95
N GLU A 90 3.95 -7.39 -17.28
CA GLU A 90 5.20 -7.44 -18.05
C GLU A 90 6.09 -6.22 -17.79
N VAL A 91 5.50 -5.03 -17.62
CA VAL A 91 6.22 -3.80 -17.28
C VAL A 91 6.90 -3.94 -15.92
N ILE A 92 6.19 -4.46 -14.92
CA ILE A 92 6.74 -4.71 -13.59
C ILE A 92 7.82 -5.80 -13.63
N ALA A 93 7.55 -6.90 -14.34
CA ALA A 93 8.51 -8.00 -14.47
C ALA A 93 9.82 -7.57 -15.17
N GLU A 94 9.73 -6.70 -16.18
CA GLU A 94 10.92 -6.16 -16.85
C GLU A 94 11.68 -5.19 -15.95
N TYR A 95 10.96 -4.32 -15.25
CA TYR A 95 11.58 -3.35 -14.36
C TYR A 95 12.38 -3.99 -13.21
N VAL A 96 11.86 -5.04 -12.59
CA VAL A 96 12.56 -5.66 -11.44
C VAL A 96 13.83 -6.40 -11.83
N LYS A 97 14.02 -6.74 -13.11
CA LYS A 97 15.29 -7.29 -13.62
C LYS A 97 16.46 -6.32 -13.50
N ARG A 98 16.20 -5.03 -13.38
CA ARG A 98 17.21 -4.00 -13.17
C ARG A 98 18.06 -4.22 -11.91
N ASP A 99 17.41 -4.68 -10.83
CA ASP A 99 18.06 -4.96 -9.55
C ASP A 99 17.24 -5.99 -8.75
N PRO A 100 17.35 -7.29 -9.09
CA PRO A 100 16.54 -8.34 -8.47
C PRO A 100 16.82 -8.56 -6.97
N ALA A 101 17.95 -8.07 -6.47
CA ALA A 101 18.28 -8.14 -5.05
C ALA A 101 17.45 -7.13 -4.23
N ARG A 102 17.15 -5.99 -4.83
CA ARG A 102 16.44 -4.88 -4.18
C ARG A 102 14.98 -4.76 -4.58
N LEU A 103 14.63 -5.07 -5.83
CA LEU A 103 13.28 -4.92 -6.38
C LEU A 103 12.55 -6.26 -6.39
N GLU A 104 11.33 -6.29 -5.87
CA GLU A 104 10.44 -7.43 -5.93
C GLU A 104 9.09 -7.00 -6.54
N GLY A 105 8.71 -7.60 -7.66
CA GLY A 105 7.48 -7.29 -8.36
C GLY A 105 6.31 -8.17 -7.91
N TRP A 106 5.16 -7.54 -7.66
CA TRP A 106 3.91 -8.26 -7.45
C TRP A 106 2.96 -8.04 -8.62
N ALA A 107 2.17 -9.05 -8.94
CA ALA A 107 1.20 -9.01 -10.02
C ALA A 107 -0.01 -8.15 -9.65
N SER A 108 -0.62 -7.49 -10.63
CA SER A 108 -1.98 -6.96 -10.49
C SER A 108 -2.88 -7.68 -11.49
N VAL A 109 -4.02 -8.16 -11.02
CA VAL A 109 -5.03 -8.83 -11.85
C VAL A 109 -6.41 -8.37 -11.39
N ASN A 110 -7.31 -8.12 -12.35
CA ASN A 110 -8.69 -7.75 -12.03
C ASN A 110 -9.54 -9.00 -11.75
N PRO A 111 -10.01 -9.23 -10.50
CA PRO A 111 -10.78 -10.43 -10.15
C PRO A 111 -12.12 -10.58 -10.85
N THR A 112 -12.63 -9.51 -11.50
CA THR A 112 -13.91 -9.55 -12.22
C THR A 112 -13.82 -10.18 -13.61
N ARG A 113 -12.59 -10.44 -14.09
CA ARG A 113 -12.35 -11.03 -15.41
C ARG A 113 -12.48 -12.54 -15.36
N GLU A 114 -13.01 -13.13 -16.43
CA GLU A 114 -13.11 -14.58 -16.57
C GLU A 114 -11.72 -15.26 -16.64
N ASP A 115 -10.74 -14.57 -17.24
CA ASP A 115 -9.35 -15.04 -17.39
C ASP A 115 -8.43 -14.66 -16.21
N ALA A 116 -8.98 -14.16 -15.09
CA ALA A 116 -8.20 -13.63 -13.98
C ALA A 116 -7.21 -14.65 -13.41
N LEU A 117 -7.63 -15.86 -13.18
CA LEU A 117 -6.77 -16.92 -12.60
C LEU A 117 -5.65 -17.35 -13.56
N GLU A 118 -5.97 -17.45 -14.85
CA GLU A 118 -4.97 -17.75 -15.90
C GLU A 118 -3.91 -16.66 -15.97
N LYS A 119 -4.33 -15.39 -16.01
CA LYS A 119 -3.42 -14.23 -16.02
C LYS A 119 -2.56 -14.16 -14.76
N PHE A 120 -3.14 -14.46 -13.60
CA PHE A 120 -2.38 -14.50 -12.36
C PHE A 120 -1.32 -15.58 -12.39
N ARG A 121 -1.67 -16.80 -12.79
CA ARG A 121 -0.71 -17.92 -12.93
C ARG A 121 0.39 -17.57 -13.92
N HIS A 122 0.07 -16.98 -15.07
CA HIS A 122 1.09 -16.49 -16.01
C HIS A 122 2.03 -15.49 -15.35
N ALA A 123 1.50 -14.52 -14.61
CA ALA A 123 2.31 -13.51 -13.93
C ALA A 123 3.27 -14.12 -12.88
N ILE A 124 2.83 -15.15 -12.16
CA ILE A 124 3.66 -15.83 -11.16
C ILE A 124 4.65 -16.80 -11.81
N ASP A 125 4.16 -17.68 -12.70
CA ASP A 125 4.93 -18.85 -13.18
C ASP A 125 5.86 -18.50 -14.36
N VAL A 126 5.46 -17.53 -15.19
CA VAL A 126 6.21 -17.14 -16.39
C VAL A 126 6.97 -15.83 -16.17
N LEU A 127 6.28 -14.81 -15.62
CA LEU A 127 6.92 -13.51 -15.38
C LEU A 127 7.72 -13.45 -14.08
N GLY A 128 7.53 -14.40 -13.16
CA GLY A 128 8.31 -14.52 -11.92
C GLY A 128 7.92 -13.54 -10.82
N LEU A 129 6.73 -12.93 -10.90
CA LEU A 129 6.21 -12.04 -9.86
C LEU A 129 5.88 -12.81 -8.58
N LYS A 130 5.86 -12.14 -7.41
CA LYS A 130 5.95 -12.81 -6.09
C LYS A 130 4.76 -12.54 -5.16
N GLY A 131 3.72 -11.88 -5.62
CA GLY A 131 2.53 -11.56 -4.84
C GLY A 131 1.41 -11.01 -5.70
N LEU A 132 0.32 -10.59 -5.08
CA LEU A 132 -0.87 -10.04 -5.75
C LEU A 132 -1.20 -8.65 -5.22
N LYS A 133 -1.43 -7.68 -6.10
CA LYS A 133 -2.05 -6.38 -5.83
C LYS A 133 -3.44 -6.32 -6.40
N VAL A 134 -4.43 -6.00 -5.57
CA VAL A 134 -5.81 -5.74 -5.97
C VAL A 134 -6.37 -4.49 -5.29
N GLY A 135 -7.43 -3.94 -5.85
CA GLY A 135 -8.15 -2.79 -5.28
C GLY A 135 -9.64 -2.87 -5.57
N PRO A 136 -10.45 -3.33 -4.60
CA PRO A 136 -11.90 -3.51 -4.79
C PRO A 136 -12.61 -2.27 -5.32
N THR A 137 -12.26 -1.09 -4.82
CA THR A 137 -12.83 0.19 -5.24
C THR A 137 -12.53 0.53 -6.70
N TYR A 138 -11.34 0.16 -7.19
CA TYR A 138 -10.89 0.42 -8.56
C TYR A 138 -11.39 -0.64 -9.54
N GLN A 139 -11.38 -1.90 -9.12
CA GLN A 139 -11.71 -3.08 -9.93
C GLN A 139 -13.18 -3.50 -9.82
N HIS A 140 -13.98 -2.77 -9.04
CA HIS A 140 -15.41 -2.95 -8.87
C HIS A 140 -15.85 -4.35 -8.43
N PHE A 141 -15.11 -4.98 -7.51
CA PHE A 141 -15.52 -6.23 -6.90
C PHE A 141 -15.75 -6.07 -5.39
N ASP A 142 -16.72 -6.83 -4.87
CA ASP A 142 -16.96 -6.90 -3.44
C ASP A 142 -16.08 -8.01 -2.84
N PRO A 143 -15.12 -7.68 -1.96
CA PRO A 143 -14.24 -8.70 -1.38
C PRO A 143 -14.96 -9.66 -0.43
N SER A 144 -16.16 -9.36 0.01
CA SER A 144 -17.00 -10.27 0.81
C SER A 144 -17.71 -11.34 -0.03
N ASP A 145 -17.80 -11.17 -1.35
CA ASP A 145 -18.46 -12.09 -2.27
C ASP A 145 -17.50 -13.20 -2.73
N SER A 146 -17.77 -14.44 -2.32
CA SER A 146 -16.93 -15.61 -2.58
C SER A 146 -16.66 -15.92 -4.06
N LYS A 147 -17.47 -15.38 -4.97
CA LYS A 147 -17.23 -15.56 -6.42
C LYS A 147 -15.90 -14.96 -6.89
N TYR A 148 -15.34 -13.98 -6.15
CA TYR A 148 -14.06 -13.34 -6.46
C TYR A 148 -12.87 -13.97 -5.72
N TRP A 149 -13.06 -15.01 -4.91
CA TRP A 149 -12.03 -15.54 -4.03
C TRP A 149 -11.02 -16.47 -4.70
N ALA A 150 -11.20 -16.84 -5.96
CA ALA A 150 -10.31 -17.78 -6.65
C ALA A 150 -8.83 -17.34 -6.61
N LEU A 151 -8.53 -16.04 -6.79
CA LEU A 151 -7.17 -15.50 -6.71
C LEU A 151 -6.61 -15.56 -5.29
N PHE A 152 -7.41 -15.25 -4.27
CA PHE A 152 -7.00 -15.28 -2.88
C PHE A 152 -6.73 -16.71 -2.39
N LYS A 153 -7.55 -17.66 -2.82
CA LYS A 153 -7.34 -19.08 -2.57
C LYS A 153 -6.02 -19.56 -3.19
N GLU A 154 -5.74 -19.21 -4.45
CA GLU A 154 -4.48 -19.54 -5.12
C GLU A 154 -3.29 -18.91 -4.37
N CYS A 155 -3.42 -17.67 -3.88
CA CYS A 155 -2.39 -17.02 -3.08
C CYS A 155 -2.15 -17.76 -1.76
N GLU A 156 -3.19 -18.17 -1.04
CA GLU A 156 -3.08 -18.93 0.20
C GLU A 156 -2.40 -20.28 -0.02
N GLU A 157 -2.84 -21.05 -1.04
CA GLU A 157 -2.31 -22.38 -1.38
C GLU A 157 -0.82 -22.33 -1.80
N ARG A 158 -0.38 -21.21 -2.39
CA ARG A 158 1.00 -21.01 -2.87
C ARG A 158 1.87 -20.18 -1.95
N ASP A 159 1.36 -19.80 -0.78
CA ASP A 159 2.01 -18.88 0.19
C ASP A 159 2.46 -17.56 -0.45
N LEU A 160 1.64 -17.00 -1.36
CA LEU A 160 1.88 -15.72 -2.00
C LEU A 160 1.19 -14.60 -1.22
N PRO A 161 1.89 -13.50 -0.92
CA PRO A 161 1.28 -12.37 -0.21
C PRO A 161 0.31 -11.58 -1.09
N VAL A 162 -0.66 -10.95 -0.45
CA VAL A 162 -1.64 -10.07 -1.10
C VAL A 162 -1.54 -8.66 -0.52
N MET A 163 -1.41 -7.66 -1.38
CA MET A 163 -1.67 -6.25 -1.06
C MET A 163 -3.05 -5.87 -1.56
N ILE A 164 -3.93 -5.44 -0.67
CA ILE A 164 -5.28 -5.01 -1.02
C ILE A 164 -5.49 -3.55 -0.69
N HIS A 165 -5.84 -2.74 -1.70
CA HIS A 165 -6.21 -1.35 -1.46
C HIS A 165 -7.55 -1.29 -0.74
N MET A 166 -7.57 -0.72 0.46
CA MET A 166 -8.78 -0.35 1.17
C MET A 166 -8.67 1.13 1.55
N GLY A 167 -9.81 1.80 1.64
CA GLY A 167 -9.80 3.21 1.99
C GLY A 167 -10.26 4.13 0.86
N THR A 168 -10.09 5.43 1.09
CA THR A 168 -10.56 6.47 0.19
C THR A 168 -9.70 6.59 -1.07
N THR A 169 -10.30 7.15 -2.12
CA THR A 169 -9.65 7.45 -3.38
C THR A 169 -10.35 8.63 -4.07
N TYR A 170 -9.76 9.18 -5.14
CA TYR A 170 -10.28 10.34 -5.85
C TYR A 170 -11.02 10.03 -7.18
N PRO A 171 -10.75 8.94 -7.93
CA PRO A 171 -11.41 8.72 -9.21
C PRO A 171 -12.92 8.61 -9.07
N SER A 172 -13.66 9.40 -9.85
CA SER A 172 -15.13 9.48 -9.78
C SER A 172 -15.83 8.15 -10.07
N LYS A 173 -15.20 7.30 -10.87
CA LYS A 173 -15.69 5.95 -11.18
C LYS A 173 -15.40 4.93 -10.09
N ALA A 174 -14.56 5.25 -9.11
CA ALA A 174 -14.25 4.34 -8.02
C ALA A 174 -15.45 4.17 -7.07
N LYS A 175 -15.71 2.93 -6.66
CA LYS A 175 -16.83 2.61 -5.76
C LYS A 175 -16.35 2.54 -4.32
N ILE A 176 -16.38 3.67 -3.61
CA ILE A 176 -15.81 3.81 -2.27
C ILE A 176 -16.45 2.86 -1.23
N ALA A 177 -17.71 2.46 -1.43
CA ALA A 177 -18.37 1.48 -0.56
C ALA A 177 -17.68 0.11 -0.58
N LEU A 178 -16.93 -0.22 -1.65
CA LEU A 178 -16.18 -1.47 -1.79
C LEU A 178 -14.81 -1.43 -1.11
N SER A 179 -14.41 -0.31 -0.53
CA SER A 179 -13.10 -0.13 0.12
C SER A 179 -13.17 -0.04 1.65
N GLN A 180 -14.31 -0.39 2.26
CA GLN A 180 -14.43 -0.48 3.72
C GLN A 180 -13.72 -1.74 4.23
N PRO A 181 -12.77 -1.63 5.17
CA PRO A 181 -11.95 -2.77 5.61
C PRO A 181 -12.75 -3.98 6.12
N LEU A 182 -13.88 -3.75 6.79
CA LEU A 182 -14.71 -4.84 7.32
C LEU A 182 -15.31 -5.77 6.25
N LEU A 183 -15.36 -5.34 4.98
CA LEU A 183 -15.74 -6.22 3.87
C LEU A 183 -14.74 -7.36 3.66
N LEU A 184 -13.53 -7.27 4.21
CA LEU A 184 -12.52 -8.33 4.14
C LEU A 184 -12.77 -9.45 5.17
N GLU A 185 -13.59 -9.24 6.20
CA GLU A 185 -13.73 -10.21 7.27
C GLU A 185 -14.18 -11.60 6.80
N PRO A 186 -15.20 -11.75 5.90
CA PRO A 186 -15.58 -13.07 5.39
C PRO A 186 -14.46 -13.78 4.64
N LEU A 187 -13.70 -13.04 3.80
CA LEU A 187 -12.55 -13.57 3.08
C LEU A 187 -11.45 -14.05 4.04
N ILE A 188 -11.11 -13.24 5.04
CA ILE A 188 -10.09 -13.57 6.05
C ILE A 188 -10.49 -14.81 6.86
N MET A 189 -11.76 -14.94 7.19
CA MET A 189 -12.26 -16.11 7.92
C MET A 189 -12.25 -17.40 7.09
N ALA A 190 -12.50 -17.28 5.78
CA ALA A 190 -12.46 -18.42 4.86
C ALA A 190 -11.02 -18.84 4.49
N HIS A 191 -10.07 -17.91 4.56
CA HIS A 191 -8.66 -18.10 4.19
C HIS A 191 -7.71 -17.70 5.34
N PRO A 192 -7.68 -18.46 6.46
CA PRO A 192 -6.98 -18.06 7.67
C PRO A 192 -5.45 -18.03 7.53
N ASN A 193 -4.89 -18.73 6.55
CA ASN A 193 -3.45 -18.75 6.29
C ASN A 193 -3.01 -17.68 5.26
N LEU A 194 -3.94 -17.00 4.62
CA LEU A 194 -3.64 -15.97 3.64
C LEU A 194 -2.87 -14.82 4.29
N ARG A 195 -1.66 -14.54 3.77
CA ARG A 195 -0.88 -13.37 4.17
C ARG A 195 -1.36 -12.15 3.40
N MET A 196 -1.90 -11.15 4.12
CA MET A 196 -2.47 -9.98 3.48
C MET A 196 -1.99 -8.69 4.15
N ILE A 197 -1.76 -7.66 3.33
CA ILE A 197 -1.51 -6.28 3.75
C ILE A 197 -2.68 -5.42 3.30
N ILE A 198 -3.34 -4.78 4.24
CA ILE A 198 -4.36 -3.77 3.97
C ILE A 198 -3.65 -2.42 3.78
N ALA A 199 -3.79 -1.82 2.61
CA ALA A 199 -3.11 -0.56 2.31
C ALA A 199 -3.65 0.61 3.14
N HIS A 200 -2.75 1.56 3.50
CA HIS A 200 -3.06 2.86 4.10
C HIS A 200 -3.89 2.80 5.39
N LEU A 201 -3.77 1.71 6.19
CA LEU A 201 -4.66 1.42 7.33
C LEU A 201 -6.16 1.52 6.96
N GLY A 202 -6.50 1.36 5.69
CA GLY A 202 -7.88 1.50 5.23
C GLY A 202 -8.46 2.91 5.41
N HIS A 203 -7.60 3.94 5.43
CA HIS A 203 -8.01 5.33 5.65
C HIS A 203 -9.25 5.73 4.82
N PRO A 204 -10.32 6.33 5.43
CA PRO A 204 -10.43 6.88 6.78
C PRO A 204 -11.02 5.92 7.84
N TRP A 205 -11.04 4.60 7.60
CA TRP A 205 -11.57 3.57 8.51
C TRP A 205 -10.45 2.83 9.26
N GLU A 206 -9.46 3.57 9.78
CA GLU A 206 -8.26 3.00 10.41
C GLU A 206 -8.60 2.11 11.62
N SER A 207 -9.63 2.48 12.40
CA SER A 207 -10.08 1.69 13.56
C SER A 207 -10.63 0.32 13.16
N ASP A 208 -11.33 0.21 12.03
CA ASP A 208 -11.83 -1.04 11.49
C ASP A 208 -10.68 -1.95 11.04
N THR A 209 -9.67 -1.37 10.35
CA THR A 209 -8.45 -2.08 9.98
C THR A 209 -7.70 -2.58 11.21
N ILE A 210 -7.56 -1.74 12.24
CA ILE A 210 -6.90 -2.12 13.51
C ILE A 210 -7.64 -3.28 14.18
N ALA A 211 -8.97 -3.27 14.17
CA ALA A 211 -9.76 -4.38 14.70
C ALA A 211 -9.52 -5.69 13.91
N LEU A 212 -9.45 -5.63 12.57
CA LEU A 212 -9.19 -6.80 11.73
C LEU A 212 -7.78 -7.37 11.95
N ILE A 213 -6.74 -6.54 11.92
CA ILE A 213 -5.36 -7.01 12.11
C ILE A 213 -5.13 -7.55 13.52
N ARG A 214 -5.87 -7.04 14.53
CA ARG A 214 -5.81 -7.55 15.89
C ARG A 214 -6.30 -9.00 16.01
N LYS A 215 -7.42 -9.33 15.37
CA LYS A 215 -8.03 -10.66 15.46
C LYS A 215 -7.39 -11.70 14.52
N SER A 216 -6.70 -11.26 13.48
CA SER A 216 -6.26 -12.13 12.38
C SER A 216 -4.73 -12.20 12.31
N PRO A 217 -4.08 -13.36 12.60
CA PRO A 217 -2.63 -13.45 12.79
C PRO A 217 -1.84 -13.05 11.54
N ASN A 218 -2.34 -13.37 10.34
CA ASN A 218 -1.62 -13.19 9.07
C ASN A 218 -2.00 -11.90 8.32
N ILE A 219 -2.82 -11.05 8.93
CA ILE A 219 -3.24 -9.78 8.33
C ILE A 219 -2.44 -8.63 8.95
N TYR A 220 -1.86 -7.83 8.10
CA TYR A 220 -1.03 -6.66 8.39
C TYR A 220 -1.61 -5.42 7.72
N SER A 221 -1.04 -4.27 7.96
CA SER A 221 -1.40 -3.06 7.22
C SER A 221 -0.17 -2.18 7.02
N ASP A 222 -0.13 -1.45 5.90
CA ASP A 222 0.88 -0.40 5.75
C ASP A 222 0.37 0.97 6.20
N ILE A 223 1.29 1.88 6.45
CA ILE A 223 1.02 3.24 6.89
C ILE A 223 1.26 4.29 5.80
N SER A 224 1.42 3.85 4.55
CA SER A 224 1.70 4.73 3.43
C SER A 224 0.64 5.82 3.26
N ALA A 225 1.01 6.96 2.68
CA ALA A 225 0.15 8.12 2.42
C ALA A 225 -0.57 8.74 3.64
N LEU A 226 -0.35 8.25 4.88
CA LEU A 226 -0.98 8.82 6.08
C LEU A 226 -0.25 10.03 6.63
N HIS A 227 1.06 10.14 6.46
CA HIS A 227 1.87 11.24 6.97
C HIS A 227 1.46 12.63 6.44
N PHE A 228 0.77 12.69 5.30
CA PHE A 228 0.15 13.93 4.79
C PHE A 228 -1.03 14.44 5.63
N ARG A 229 -1.47 13.68 6.63
CA ARG A 229 -2.63 13.97 7.48
C ARG A 229 -2.23 13.82 8.96
N PRO A 230 -1.44 14.77 9.51
CA PRO A 230 -0.76 14.57 10.80
C PRO A 230 -1.69 14.13 11.93
N TRP A 231 -2.87 14.74 12.06
CA TRP A 231 -3.84 14.36 13.08
C TRP A 231 -4.39 12.95 12.90
N ARG A 232 -4.78 12.57 11.69
CA ARG A 232 -5.30 11.23 11.39
C ARG A 232 -4.21 10.18 11.56
N PHE A 233 -2.99 10.50 11.16
CA PHE A 233 -1.84 9.62 11.32
C PHE A 233 -1.53 9.34 12.79
N TYR A 234 -1.47 10.39 13.61
CA TYR A 234 -1.33 10.23 15.06
C TYR A 234 -2.45 9.40 15.66
N GLN A 235 -3.73 9.70 15.34
CA GLN A 235 -4.88 8.94 15.85
C GLN A 235 -4.80 7.45 15.48
N ALA A 236 -4.43 7.14 14.24
CA ALA A 236 -4.29 5.75 13.80
C ALA A 236 -3.18 5.02 14.59
N LEU A 237 -2.02 5.65 14.75
CA LEU A 237 -0.89 5.05 15.47
C LEU A 237 -1.16 4.89 16.96
N ILE A 238 -1.78 5.88 17.62
CA ILE A 238 -2.09 5.75 19.06
C ILE A 238 -3.15 4.68 19.29
N THR A 239 -4.14 4.57 18.40
CA THR A 239 -5.11 3.45 18.47
C THR A 239 -4.41 2.10 18.31
N ALA A 240 -3.46 1.98 17.37
CA ALA A 240 -2.69 0.75 17.22
C ALA A 240 -1.83 0.41 18.47
N VAL A 241 -1.31 1.42 19.17
CA VAL A 241 -0.61 1.25 20.44
C VAL A 241 -1.57 0.72 21.52
N GLU A 242 -2.74 1.34 21.67
CA GLU A 242 -3.76 0.95 22.66
C GLU A 242 -4.28 -0.47 22.42
N TYR A 243 -4.39 -0.89 21.15
CA TYR A 243 -4.82 -2.24 20.76
C TYR A 243 -3.68 -3.28 20.74
N GLY A 244 -2.42 -2.86 20.95
CA GLY A 244 -1.26 -3.75 21.00
C GLY A 244 -0.87 -4.36 19.65
N VAL A 245 -1.16 -3.67 18.52
CA VAL A 245 -0.98 -4.22 17.16
C VAL A 245 0.08 -3.51 16.33
N THR A 246 0.87 -2.64 16.94
CA THR A 246 1.91 -1.85 16.23
C THR A 246 2.93 -2.71 15.50
N HIS A 247 3.15 -3.96 15.98
CA HIS A 247 4.04 -4.93 15.34
C HIS A 247 3.52 -5.45 13.98
N LYS A 248 2.28 -5.11 13.59
CA LYS A 248 1.65 -5.44 12.31
C LYS A 248 1.57 -4.26 11.35
N LEU A 249 2.14 -3.12 11.72
CA LEU A 249 2.22 -1.95 10.87
C LEU A 249 3.52 -1.97 10.06
N LEU A 250 3.42 -1.79 8.75
CA LEU A 250 4.52 -1.86 7.80
C LEU A 250 4.79 -0.48 7.18
N LEU A 251 6.04 -0.20 6.89
CA LEU A 251 6.44 1.04 6.21
C LEU A 251 6.20 0.90 4.70
N GLY A 252 5.60 1.92 4.08
CA GLY A 252 5.41 2.03 2.64
C GLY A 252 5.44 3.48 2.19
N SER A 253 5.90 3.74 0.97
CA SER A 253 5.92 5.08 0.39
C SER A 253 4.61 5.46 -0.29
N ASP A 254 3.98 4.52 -0.96
CA ASP A 254 2.93 4.78 -1.96
C ASP A 254 3.44 5.70 -3.10
N PHE A 255 4.69 5.44 -3.57
CA PHE A 255 5.26 6.16 -4.70
C PHE A 255 4.34 5.99 -5.95
N ALA A 256 3.98 7.05 -6.69
CA ALA A 256 4.55 8.41 -6.76
C ALA A 256 3.90 9.45 -5.80
N ASN A 257 3.00 9.05 -4.91
CA ASN A 257 2.39 10.02 -3.99
C ASN A 257 3.39 10.56 -2.96
N SER A 258 4.43 9.78 -2.65
CA SER A 258 5.45 10.09 -1.65
C SER A 258 6.71 9.27 -1.89
N THR A 259 7.80 9.65 -1.25
CA THR A 259 9.03 8.85 -1.18
C THR A 259 9.12 8.10 0.14
N ILE A 260 10.03 7.11 0.20
CA ILE A 260 10.28 6.40 1.46
C ILE A 260 10.88 7.33 2.53
N ASP A 261 11.68 8.32 2.12
CA ASP A 261 12.27 9.31 3.02
C ASP A 261 11.21 10.25 3.60
N ASP A 262 10.19 10.62 2.81
CA ASP A 262 9.04 11.39 3.30
C ASP A 262 8.21 10.59 4.31
N ALA A 263 7.96 9.32 4.02
CA ALA A 263 7.23 8.43 4.92
C ALA A 263 7.96 8.25 6.26
N ILE A 264 9.29 8.04 6.23
CA ILE A 264 10.13 7.94 7.43
C ILE A 264 10.13 9.27 8.19
N THR A 265 10.31 10.39 7.51
CA THR A 265 10.32 11.72 8.11
C THR A 265 8.98 12.02 8.76
N GLY A 266 7.88 11.75 8.07
CA GLY A 266 6.54 11.93 8.62
C GLY A 266 6.26 11.06 9.85
N LEU A 267 6.72 9.80 9.84
CA LEU A 267 6.59 8.90 10.98
C LEU A 267 7.45 9.37 12.17
N ARG A 268 8.68 9.79 11.95
CA ARG A 268 9.57 10.36 12.99
C ARG A 268 8.98 11.60 13.64
N ASN A 269 8.28 12.42 12.85
CA ASN A 269 7.69 13.67 13.30
C ASN A 269 6.25 13.53 13.81
N VAL A 270 5.70 12.32 13.93
CA VAL A 270 4.27 12.11 14.27
C VAL A 270 3.87 12.75 15.61
N ASN A 271 4.78 12.83 16.56
CA ASN A 271 4.54 13.44 17.87
C ASN A 271 4.63 14.98 17.88
N SER A 272 5.07 15.63 16.80
CA SER A 272 5.25 17.09 16.76
C SER A 272 3.94 17.87 16.97
N ILE A 273 2.81 17.29 16.53
CA ILE A 273 1.47 17.90 16.72
C ILE A 273 1.01 17.92 18.19
N LEU A 274 1.73 17.23 19.07
CA LEU A 274 1.38 17.11 20.49
C LEU A 274 2.05 18.16 21.36
N GLU A 275 2.89 19.03 20.79
CA GLU A 275 3.58 20.07 21.55
C GLU A 275 2.61 20.94 22.34
N GLY A 276 2.87 21.13 23.63
CA GLY A 276 1.99 21.85 24.55
C GLY A 276 0.74 21.10 25.00
N THR A 277 0.54 19.82 24.59
CA THR A 277 -0.59 18.98 25.01
C THR A 277 -0.18 17.99 26.11
N LYS A 278 -1.20 17.29 26.68
CA LYS A 278 -1.01 16.14 27.59
C LYS A 278 -1.37 14.80 26.90
N LEU A 279 -1.52 14.78 25.59
CA LEU A 279 -1.83 13.57 24.85
C LEU A 279 -0.65 12.59 24.92
N PRO A 280 -0.90 11.27 24.94
CA PRO A 280 0.15 10.26 24.98
C PRO A 280 0.98 10.30 23.67
N GLN A 281 2.29 10.19 23.78
CA GLN A 281 3.18 10.13 22.62
C GLN A 281 3.27 8.70 22.08
N ILE A 282 3.46 8.58 20.77
CA ILE A 282 3.84 7.31 20.15
C ILE A 282 5.28 7.00 20.61
N PRO A 283 5.51 5.82 21.25
CA PRO A 283 6.84 5.47 21.74
C PRO A 283 7.87 5.32 20.61
N GLU A 284 9.09 5.79 20.83
CA GLU A 284 10.17 5.75 19.82
C GLU A 284 10.46 4.32 19.32
N TYR A 285 10.39 3.32 20.22
CA TYR A 285 10.59 1.93 19.80
C TYR A 285 9.51 1.43 18.82
N VAL A 286 8.28 1.98 18.87
CA VAL A 286 7.22 1.65 17.91
C VAL A 286 7.58 2.21 16.55
N ILE A 287 8.06 3.46 16.51
CA ILE A 287 8.53 4.12 15.28
C ILE A 287 9.69 3.32 14.67
N ASP A 288 10.70 2.98 15.47
CA ASP A 288 11.84 2.18 15.02
C ASP A 288 11.43 0.81 14.50
N ASN A 289 10.51 0.13 15.20
CA ASN A 289 10.03 -1.19 14.78
C ASN A 289 9.28 -1.14 13.44
N ILE A 290 8.46 -0.11 13.19
CA ILE A 290 7.78 0.07 11.90
C ILE A 290 8.80 0.26 10.77
N ILE A 291 9.86 1.03 11.01
CA ILE A 291 10.88 1.33 10.00
C ILE A 291 11.76 0.11 9.72
N TYR A 292 12.21 -0.63 10.76
CA TYR A 292 13.34 -1.56 10.64
C TYR A 292 13.01 -3.03 10.93
N GLU A 293 11.92 -3.34 11.67
CA GLU A 293 11.74 -4.67 12.23
C GLU A 293 10.46 -5.39 11.79
N ASN A 294 9.33 -4.67 11.68
CA ASN A 294 8.03 -5.30 11.49
C ASN A 294 7.91 -6.09 10.19
N TRP A 295 8.58 -5.64 9.12
CA TRP A 295 8.59 -6.34 7.83
C TRP A 295 9.14 -7.78 7.93
N LYS A 296 10.06 -8.03 8.88
CA LYS A 296 10.64 -9.36 9.11
C LYS A 296 9.57 -10.36 9.53
N ARG A 297 8.60 -9.94 10.35
CA ARG A 297 7.47 -10.77 10.79
C ARG A 297 6.56 -11.15 9.64
N PHE A 298 6.32 -10.21 8.72
CA PHE A 298 5.49 -10.46 7.55
C PHE A 298 6.13 -11.44 6.56
N PHE A 299 7.41 -11.28 6.26
CA PHE A 299 8.11 -12.11 5.27
C PHE A 299 8.61 -13.45 5.82
N ASN A 300 9.05 -13.51 7.08
CA ASN A 300 9.66 -14.71 7.67
C ASN A 300 8.67 -15.59 8.45
N GLY A 301 7.41 -15.21 8.47
CA GLY A 301 6.41 -15.82 9.35
C GLY A 301 6.51 -15.32 10.80
N ASN A 302 5.40 -15.45 11.54
CA ASN A 302 5.35 -15.03 12.94
C ASN A 302 6.23 -16.00 13.75
N PRO A 303 7.35 -15.58 14.36
CA PRO A 303 7.96 -16.43 15.39
C PRO A 303 6.99 -16.44 16.57
N ASN A 304 6.38 -17.60 16.84
CA ASN A 304 5.55 -17.83 18.04
C ASN A 304 6.25 -17.39 19.31
#